data_2aa80b3d9864370f8d894c0db2b229b4
#
_entry.id   2aa80b3d9864370f8d894c0db2b229b4
#
_cell.length_a   1.000
_cell.length_b   1.000
_cell.length_c   1.000
_cell.angle_alpha   90.00
_cell.angle_beta   90.00
_cell.angle_gamma   90.00
#
_symmetry.space_group_name_H-M   'P 1'
#
loop_
_entity.id
_entity.type
_entity.pdbx_description
1 polymer ?
#
loop_
_entity_poly.entity_id
_entity_poly.type
_entity_poly.pdbx_seq_one_letter_code
_entity_poly.pdbx_strand_id
1 'polypeptide(L)'
;MMTMKEIMSQKTFAVLGNTLDETKYAYKIKQGLLEHGYTVYAVGKELNSLNEIEEEIDIIDLCIHPVKGIKLLKECEKNFKCIVIQPGAESEEIIQYLQENNIPYIEGCLLIGLREYAENN
;
A
#
# COMPACT_ATOMS: atom_id res chain seq x y z
N MET A 1 -0.66 14.80 8.59
CA MET A 1 -0.53 13.34 8.48
C MET A 1 -1.91 12.71 8.30
N MET A 2 -2.05 11.76 7.38
CA MET A 2 -3.33 11.07 7.18
C MET A 2 -3.58 10.06 8.28
N THR A 3 -4.82 10.00 8.76
CA THR A 3 -5.27 8.97 9.71
C THR A 3 -5.74 7.75 8.92
N MET A 4 -5.90 6.61 9.60
CA MET A 4 -6.44 5.41 8.94
C MET A 4 -7.85 5.67 8.38
N LYS A 5 -8.65 6.46 9.07
CA LYS A 5 -9.99 6.83 8.57
C LYS A 5 -9.90 7.60 7.26
N GLU A 6 -8.98 8.55 7.16
CA GLU A 6 -8.78 9.31 5.92
C GLU A 6 -8.23 8.43 4.79
N ILE A 7 -7.35 7.49 5.12
CA ILE A 7 -6.83 6.52 4.15
C ILE A 7 -7.96 5.69 3.58
N MET A 8 -8.85 5.19 4.42
CA MET A 8 -9.96 4.37 3.97
C MET A 8 -11.05 5.15 3.23
N SER A 9 -10.96 6.48 3.22
CA SER A 9 -11.84 7.32 2.39
C SER A 9 -11.30 7.53 0.97
N GLN A 10 -10.10 7.07 0.68
CA GLN A 10 -9.50 7.17 -0.65
C GLN A 10 -10.04 6.08 -1.58
N LYS A 11 -9.71 6.15 -2.87
CA LYS A 11 -10.27 5.25 -3.89
C LYS A 11 -9.30 4.25 -4.46
N THR A 12 -8.07 4.67 -4.76
CA THR A 12 -7.12 3.88 -5.53
C THR A 12 -5.92 3.48 -4.70
N PHE A 13 -5.75 2.19 -4.52
CA PHE A 13 -4.70 1.59 -3.70
C PHE A 13 -3.75 0.78 -4.57
N ALA A 14 -2.47 0.89 -4.31
CA ALA A 14 -1.46 0.00 -4.88
C ALA A 14 -0.93 -0.87 -3.74
N VAL A 15 -1.17 -2.17 -3.82
CA VAL A 15 -0.70 -3.13 -2.81
C VAL A 15 0.61 -3.74 -3.28
N LEU A 16 1.68 -3.52 -2.53
CA LEU A 16 3.00 -4.09 -2.81
C LEU A 16 3.15 -5.37 -2.00
N GLY A 17 3.22 -6.50 -2.67
CA GLY A 17 3.34 -7.78 -2.01
C GLY A 17 2.97 -8.96 -2.90
N ASN A 18 2.97 -10.15 -2.30
CA ASN A 18 2.54 -11.36 -3.00
C ASN A 18 1.03 -11.53 -2.90
N THR A 19 0.32 -10.93 -3.86
CA THR A 19 -1.14 -10.96 -3.93
C THR A 19 -1.70 -12.21 -4.59
N LEU A 20 -0.84 -13.14 -5.01
CA LEU A 20 -1.25 -14.40 -5.64
C LEU A 20 -1.31 -15.56 -4.64
N ASP A 21 -0.64 -15.44 -3.50
CA ASP A 21 -0.60 -16.48 -2.47
C ASP A 21 -1.69 -16.20 -1.43
N GLU A 22 -2.71 -17.06 -1.40
CA GLU A 22 -3.87 -16.93 -0.50
C GLU A 22 -3.51 -16.89 0.98
N THR A 23 -2.34 -17.39 1.36
CA THR A 23 -1.89 -17.40 2.76
C THR A 23 -1.28 -16.08 3.19
N LYS A 24 -0.98 -15.19 2.26
CA LYS A 24 -0.32 -13.91 2.54
C LYS A 24 -1.29 -12.79 2.85
N TYR A 25 -0.88 -11.88 3.73
CA TYR A 25 -1.68 -10.68 4.03
C TYR A 25 -1.96 -9.83 2.81
N ALA A 26 -0.99 -9.72 1.89
CA ALA A 26 -1.18 -8.95 0.66
C ALA A 26 -2.37 -9.45 -0.17
N TYR A 27 -2.55 -10.77 -0.26
CA TYR A 27 -3.72 -11.36 -0.92
C TYR A 27 -5.01 -10.94 -0.21
N LYS A 28 -5.04 -11.11 1.12
CA LYS A 28 -6.23 -10.81 1.93
C LYS A 28 -6.61 -9.34 1.85
N ILE A 29 -5.61 -8.45 1.86
CA ILE A 29 -5.81 -7.01 1.75
C ILE A 29 -6.38 -6.65 0.38
N LYS A 30 -5.81 -7.20 -0.68
CA LYS A 30 -6.33 -6.98 -2.04
C LYS A 30 -7.79 -7.40 -2.14
N GLN A 31 -8.12 -8.61 -1.67
CA GLN A 31 -9.49 -9.10 -1.70
C GLN A 31 -10.43 -8.23 -0.87
N GLY A 32 -10.02 -7.84 0.32
CA GLY A 32 -10.82 -6.98 1.18
C GLY A 32 -11.10 -5.63 0.55
N LEU A 33 -10.10 -5.03 -0.08
CA LEU A 33 -10.28 -3.75 -0.77
C LEU A 33 -11.25 -3.89 -1.94
N LEU A 34 -11.10 -4.94 -2.75
CA LEU A 34 -12.00 -5.19 -3.88
C LEU A 34 -13.44 -5.42 -3.42
N GLU A 35 -13.64 -6.18 -2.35
CA GLU A 35 -14.97 -6.47 -1.80
C GLU A 35 -15.68 -5.20 -1.32
N HIS A 36 -14.94 -4.19 -0.92
CA HIS A 36 -15.49 -2.92 -0.45
C HIS A 36 -15.53 -1.84 -1.54
N GLY A 37 -15.30 -2.22 -2.80
CA GLY A 37 -15.47 -1.30 -3.93
C GLY A 37 -14.28 -0.40 -4.24
N TYR A 38 -13.12 -0.63 -3.63
CA TYR A 38 -11.91 0.14 -3.94
C TYR A 38 -11.28 -0.32 -5.25
N THR A 39 -10.55 0.60 -5.90
CA THR A 39 -9.72 0.27 -7.05
C THR A 39 -8.36 -0.18 -6.54
N VAL A 40 -7.90 -1.34 -6.97
CA VAL A 40 -6.66 -1.95 -6.46
C VAL A 40 -5.75 -2.37 -7.61
N TYR A 41 -4.49 -1.99 -7.47
CA TYR A 41 -3.41 -2.49 -8.32
C TYR A 41 -2.44 -3.26 -7.45
N ALA A 42 -1.94 -4.39 -7.94
CA ALA A 42 -1.03 -5.26 -7.19
C ALA A 42 0.35 -5.25 -7.84
N VAL A 43 1.35 -4.91 -7.06
CA VAL A 43 2.74 -4.80 -7.53
C VAL A 43 3.63 -5.78 -6.77
N GLY A 44 4.48 -6.47 -7.51
CA GLY A 44 5.41 -7.46 -6.97
C GLY A 44 5.29 -8.80 -7.67
N LYS A 45 4.09 -9.35 -7.78
CA LYS A 45 3.84 -10.60 -8.52
C LYS A 45 2.98 -10.38 -9.76
N GLU A 46 2.06 -9.43 -9.71
CA GLU A 46 1.18 -9.15 -10.86
C GLU A 46 1.79 -8.07 -11.75
N LEU A 47 2.02 -6.89 -11.24
CA LEU A 47 2.79 -5.85 -11.92
C LEU A 47 4.21 -5.85 -11.36
N ASN A 48 5.18 -5.42 -12.15
CA ASN A 48 6.58 -5.39 -11.73
C ASN A 48 6.99 -4.06 -11.09
N SER A 49 6.26 -3.00 -11.36
CA SER A 49 6.61 -1.65 -10.91
C SER A 49 5.36 -0.82 -10.70
N LEU A 50 5.42 0.11 -9.74
CA LEU A 50 4.38 1.13 -9.54
C LEU A 50 4.20 1.99 -10.80
N ASN A 51 5.27 2.14 -11.59
CA ASN A 51 5.24 2.95 -12.81
C ASN A 51 4.39 2.37 -13.93
N GLU A 52 3.99 1.10 -13.83
CA GLU A 52 3.09 0.46 -14.80
C GLU A 52 1.63 0.85 -14.57
N ILE A 53 1.31 1.48 -13.44
CA ILE A 53 -0.04 1.91 -13.13
C ILE A 53 -0.30 3.23 -13.84
N GLU A 54 -1.28 3.27 -14.73
CA GLU A 54 -1.60 4.48 -15.49
C GLU A 54 -2.47 5.46 -14.70
N GLU A 55 -3.34 4.96 -13.84
CA GLU A 55 -4.19 5.77 -12.98
C GLU A 55 -3.40 6.49 -11.88
N GLU A 56 -3.98 7.56 -11.36
CA GLU A 56 -3.45 8.19 -10.15
C GLU A 56 -3.59 7.25 -8.98
N ILE A 57 -2.54 7.17 -8.15
CA ILE A 57 -2.51 6.33 -6.95
C ILE A 57 -2.79 7.24 -5.75
N ASP A 58 -3.75 6.85 -4.91
CA ASP A 58 -3.97 7.57 -3.66
C ASP A 58 -3.08 7.02 -2.56
N ILE A 59 -3.11 5.70 -2.36
CA ILE A 59 -2.42 5.05 -1.24
C ILE A 59 -1.57 3.91 -1.75
N ILE A 60 -0.34 3.82 -1.24
CA ILE A 60 0.52 2.65 -1.43
C ILE A 60 0.48 1.86 -0.13
N ASP A 61 0.12 0.58 -0.22
CA ASP A 61 0.16 -0.32 0.92
C ASP A 61 1.40 -1.20 0.82
N LEU A 62 2.34 -1.00 1.74
CA LEU A 62 3.60 -1.72 1.77
C LEU A 62 3.43 -3.00 2.58
N CYS A 63 3.30 -4.13 1.88
CA CYS A 63 3.06 -5.46 2.46
C CYS A 63 4.01 -6.49 1.84
N ILE A 64 5.30 -6.14 1.80
CA ILE A 64 6.32 -6.92 1.15
C ILE A 64 7.60 -6.86 2.00
N HIS A 65 8.50 -7.83 1.82
CA HIS A 65 9.78 -7.82 2.52
C HIS A 65 10.48 -6.46 2.32
N PRO A 66 11.06 -5.86 3.38
CA PRO A 66 11.65 -4.52 3.30
C PRO A 66 12.70 -4.33 2.21
N VAL A 67 13.49 -5.37 1.89
CA VAL A 67 14.52 -5.29 0.85
C VAL A 67 13.89 -5.04 -0.53
N LYS A 68 12.78 -5.71 -0.83
CA LYS A 68 12.04 -5.47 -2.07
C LYS A 68 11.23 -4.19 -2.00
N GLY A 69 10.68 -3.90 -0.83
CA GLY A 69 9.87 -2.70 -0.62
C GLY A 69 10.62 -1.43 -0.90
N ILE A 70 11.82 -1.28 -0.35
CA ILE A 70 12.62 -0.07 -0.56
C ILE A 70 12.98 0.11 -2.05
N LYS A 71 13.26 -0.98 -2.75
CA LYS A 71 13.59 -0.93 -4.17
C LYS A 71 12.40 -0.42 -4.98
N LEU A 72 11.21 -0.97 -4.74
CA LEU A 72 9.99 -0.55 -5.43
C LEU A 72 9.65 0.91 -5.16
N LEU A 73 9.85 1.37 -3.94
CA LEU A 73 9.59 2.77 -3.58
C LEU A 73 10.58 3.71 -4.24
N LYS A 74 11.87 3.36 -4.25
CA LYS A 74 12.91 4.22 -4.85
C LYS A 74 12.75 4.38 -6.36
N GLU A 75 12.29 3.35 -7.06
CA GLU A 75 12.10 3.43 -8.51
C GLU A 75 10.80 4.12 -8.92
N CYS A 76 9.89 4.35 -7.97
CA CYS A 76 8.58 4.94 -8.24
C CYS A 76 8.70 6.40 -8.67
N GLU A 77 8.16 6.70 -9.84
CA GLU A 77 8.08 8.05 -10.39
C GLU A 77 6.67 8.63 -10.32
N LYS A 78 5.73 7.86 -9.76
CA LYS A 78 4.34 8.25 -9.61
C LYS A 78 4.13 9.06 -8.33
N ASN A 79 3.20 9.99 -8.38
CA ASN A 79 2.74 10.70 -7.19
C ASN A 79 1.69 9.87 -6.46
N PHE A 80 1.61 10.03 -5.15
CA PHE A 80 0.62 9.39 -4.30
C PHE A 80 0.47 10.22 -3.02
N LYS A 81 -0.55 9.94 -2.24
CA LYS A 81 -0.86 10.75 -1.04
C LYS A 81 -0.17 10.25 0.22
N CYS A 82 -0.10 8.94 0.41
CA CYS A 82 0.43 8.36 1.64
C CYS A 82 0.80 6.90 1.45
N ILE A 83 1.75 6.42 2.27
CA ILE A 83 2.11 5.00 2.33
C ILE A 83 1.60 4.44 3.65
N VAL A 84 0.99 3.25 3.60
CA VAL A 84 0.69 2.47 4.79
C VAL A 84 1.70 1.35 4.87
N ILE A 85 2.45 1.30 5.97
CA ILE A 85 3.46 0.26 6.19
C ILE A 85 2.85 -0.82 7.08
N GLN A 86 2.61 -1.99 6.50
CA GLN A 86 2.08 -3.13 7.23
C GLN A 86 3.11 -3.66 8.23
N PRO A 87 2.68 -4.25 9.35
CA PRO A 87 3.62 -4.87 10.30
C PRO A 87 4.52 -5.89 9.60
N GLY A 88 5.82 -5.77 9.81
CA GLY A 88 6.81 -6.64 9.18
C GLY A 88 7.40 -6.10 7.88
N ALA A 89 6.81 -5.06 7.31
CA ALA A 89 7.31 -4.44 6.08
C ALA A 89 8.24 -3.24 6.36
N GLU A 90 8.35 -2.83 7.60
CA GLU A 90 9.20 -1.70 8.01
C GLU A 90 10.67 -2.08 8.07
N SER A 91 11.53 -1.09 7.86
CA SER A 91 12.95 -1.16 8.14
C SER A 91 13.46 0.25 8.42
N GLU A 92 14.61 0.33 9.08
CA GLU A 92 15.24 1.65 9.32
C GLU A 92 15.52 2.36 8.00
N GLU A 93 15.96 1.63 6.99
CA GLU A 93 16.25 2.18 5.66
C GLU A 93 15.01 2.79 5.02
N ILE A 94 13.88 2.09 5.09
CA ILE A 94 12.60 2.59 4.54
C ILE A 94 12.17 3.85 5.27
N ILE A 95 12.14 3.82 6.59
CA ILE A 95 11.71 4.97 7.39
C ILE A 95 12.61 6.18 7.11
N GLN A 96 13.93 5.97 7.08
CA GLN A 96 14.86 7.04 6.78
C GLN A 96 14.64 7.63 5.39
N TYR A 97 14.44 6.76 4.39
CA TYR A 97 14.17 7.19 3.02
C TYR A 97 12.90 8.05 2.95
N LEU A 98 11.83 7.60 3.60
CA LEU A 98 10.56 8.33 3.60
C LEU A 98 10.69 9.69 4.28
N GLN A 99 11.38 9.74 5.41
CA GLN A 99 11.60 10.98 6.15
C GLN A 99 12.46 11.97 5.37
N GLU A 100 13.56 11.49 4.79
CA GLU A 100 14.47 12.34 4.01
C GLU A 100 13.81 12.92 2.76
N ASN A 101 12.84 12.23 2.20
CA ASN A 101 12.13 12.67 0.99
C ASN A 101 10.78 13.29 1.29
N ASN A 102 10.45 13.52 2.55
CA ASN A 102 9.19 14.11 2.99
C ASN A 102 7.95 13.37 2.46
N ILE A 103 8.03 12.04 2.42
CA ILE A 103 6.94 11.20 1.95
C ILE A 103 6.04 10.83 3.13
N PRO A 104 4.75 11.18 3.09
CA PRO A 104 3.83 10.84 4.17
C PRO A 104 3.64 9.33 4.31
N TYR A 105 3.66 8.84 5.53
CA TYR A 105 3.40 7.43 5.80
C TYR A 105 2.79 7.24 7.18
N ILE A 106 2.11 6.11 7.36
CA ILE A 106 1.69 5.63 8.67
C ILE A 106 2.03 4.14 8.77
N GLU A 107 2.19 3.66 9.99
CA GLU A 107 2.36 2.23 10.27
C GLU A 107 1.02 1.69 10.75
N GLY A 108 0.52 0.65 10.11
CA GLY A 108 -0.77 0.10 10.46
C GLY A 108 -1.18 -1.05 9.54
N CYS A 109 -2.35 -1.62 9.81
CA CYS A 109 -2.87 -2.74 9.05
C CYS A 109 -4.15 -2.36 8.30
N LEU A 110 -4.15 -2.49 6.97
CA LEU A 110 -5.32 -2.17 6.17
C LEU A 110 -6.50 -3.10 6.43
N LEU A 111 -6.26 -4.34 6.89
CA LEU A 111 -7.37 -5.21 7.26
C LEU A 111 -8.15 -4.65 8.45
N ILE A 112 -7.44 -4.05 9.39
CA ILE A 112 -8.08 -3.37 10.52
C ILE A 112 -8.79 -2.12 10.03
N GLY A 113 -8.16 -1.35 9.15
CA GLY A 113 -8.77 -0.17 8.55
C GLY A 113 -10.06 -0.49 7.82
N LEU A 114 -10.06 -1.56 7.03
CA LEU A 114 -11.24 -2.03 6.31
C LEU A 114 -12.38 -2.38 7.29
N ARG A 115 -12.06 -3.10 8.35
CA ARG A 115 -13.05 -3.52 9.34
C ARG A 115 -13.69 -2.33 10.05
N GLU A 116 -12.89 -1.31 10.37
CA GLU A 116 -13.35 -0.19 11.19
C GLU A 116 -13.90 0.98 10.40
N TYR A 117 -13.37 1.25 9.21
CA TYR A 117 -13.64 2.49 8.49
C TYR A 117 -14.06 2.32 7.03
N ALA A 118 -14.07 1.11 6.48
CA ALA A 118 -14.39 0.94 5.07
C ALA A 118 -15.80 1.43 4.76
N GLU A 119 -15.89 2.18 3.66
CA GLU A 119 -17.18 2.62 3.15
C GLU A 119 -17.76 1.51 2.28
N ASN A 120 -19.07 1.29 2.42
CA ASN A 120 -19.78 0.33 1.59
C ASN A 120 -20.32 1.06 0.37
N ASN A 121 -19.76 0.72 -0.77
CA ASN A 121 -20.23 1.27 -2.05
C ASN A 121 -21.18 0.31 -2.74
#